data_4b001711c3f1e91094b6bd78ffa49e65
#
_entry.id   4b001711c3f1e91094b6bd78ffa49e65
#
_cell.length_a   1.000
_cell.length_b   1.000
_cell.length_c   1.000
_cell.angle_alpha   90.00
_cell.angle_beta   90.00
_cell.angle_gamma   90.00
#
_symmetry.space_group_name_H-M   'P 1'
#
loop_
_entity.id
_entity.type
_entity.pdbx_description
1 polymer ?
#
loop_
_entity_poly.entity_id
_entity_poly.type
_entity_poly.pdbx_seq_one_letter_code
_entity_poly.pdbx_strand_id
1 'polypeptide(L)'
;MISSTTGQEMTSREMLGYYLNKSYADAAAAKERGELICWSSSIAPNEFCEAMGIHVIYPENHAAAVAAKGGALDLLEVAEKKGYSIDLCSYARINLAYMDVQNCVAENIPLPDFVIVCNNICNTLLKWYENICTTLHIPMILIDVPFNYEDEISERSLDYIADQFVNAIRQMEEITGKKFDYDKFDKAMEISRESVYWWTTAMGKASALPSPLNG
;
A
#
# COMPACT_ATOMS: atom_id res chain seq x y z
N MET A 1 -5.74 -23.87 -4.51
CA MET A 1 -5.82 -23.91 -3.01
C MET A 1 -7.20 -24.44 -2.66
N ILE A 2 -7.33 -25.28 -1.65
CA ILE A 2 -8.62 -25.86 -1.22
C ILE A 2 -9.22 -25.01 -0.12
N SER A 3 -10.50 -24.66 -0.25
CA SER A 3 -11.24 -23.91 0.78
C SER A 3 -11.39 -24.76 2.04
N SER A 4 -11.02 -24.21 3.19
CA SER A 4 -11.19 -24.87 4.48
C SER A 4 -12.66 -25.03 4.89
N THR A 5 -13.56 -24.26 4.29
CA THR A 5 -15.00 -24.27 4.60
C THR A 5 -15.78 -25.25 3.72
N THR A 6 -15.42 -25.36 2.44
CA THR A 6 -16.19 -26.16 1.48
C THR A 6 -15.49 -27.46 1.05
N GLY A 7 -14.19 -27.60 1.29
CA GLY A 7 -13.36 -28.72 0.80
C GLY A 7 -13.16 -28.72 -0.73
N GLN A 8 -13.59 -27.66 -1.42
CA GLN A 8 -13.48 -27.51 -2.87
C GLN A 8 -12.33 -26.53 -3.22
N GLU A 9 -11.95 -26.52 -4.48
CA GLU A 9 -10.97 -25.55 -4.98
C GLU A 9 -11.52 -24.12 -4.85
N MET A 10 -10.69 -23.23 -4.30
CA MET A 10 -11.08 -21.84 -4.09
C MET A 10 -11.30 -21.12 -5.41
N THR A 11 -12.38 -20.38 -5.50
CA THR A 11 -12.60 -19.41 -6.57
C THR A 11 -11.59 -18.27 -6.49
N SER A 12 -11.38 -17.53 -7.58
CA SER A 12 -10.49 -16.36 -7.60
C SER A 12 -10.88 -15.32 -6.55
N ARG A 13 -12.19 -15.11 -6.32
CA ARG A 13 -12.70 -14.19 -5.30
C ARG A 13 -12.35 -14.65 -3.87
N GLU A 14 -12.51 -15.93 -3.59
CA GLU A 14 -12.14 -16.49 -2.28
C GLU A 14 -10.63 -16.42 -2.06
N MET A 15 -9.83 -16.67 -3.09
CA MET A 15 -8.37 -16.52 -3.03
C MET A 15 -7.95 -15.08 -2.74
N LEU A 16 -8.53 -14.10 -3.41
CA LEU A 16 -8.26 -12.67 -3.13
C LEU A 16 -8.58 -12.30 -1.69
N GLY A 17 -9.77 -12.70 -1.20
CA GLY A 17 -10.15 -12.48 0.21
C GLY A 17 -9.20 -13.17 1.20
N TYR A 18 -8.79 -14.40 0.90
CA TYR A 18 -7.82 -15.13 1.72
C TYR A 18 -6.48 -14.40 1.80
N TYR A 19 -5.90 -13.98 0.67
CA TYR A 19 -4.61 -13.30 0.68
C TYR A 19 -4.67 -11.93 1.33
N LEU A 20 -5.76 -11.18 1.15
CA LEU A 20 -5.96 -9.91 1.84
C LEU A 20 -5.98 -10.09 3.36
N ASN A 21 -6.82 -10.99 3.86
CA ASN A 21 -6.90 -11.24 5.31
C ASN A 21 -5.58 -11.80 5.86
N LYS A 22 -4.93 -12.68 5.09
CA LYS A 22 -3.62 -13.22 5.45
C LYS A 22 -2.56 -12.12 5.57
N SER A 23 -2.52 -11.16 4.65
CA SER A 23 -1.54 -10.07 4.70
C SER A 23 -1.69 -9.22 5.96
N TYR A 24 -2.92 -8.93 6.39
CA TYR A 24 -3.17 -8.20 7.64
C TYR A 24 -2.82 -9.03 8.89
N ALA A 25 -3.18 -10.31 8.89
CA ALA A 25 -2.84 -11.21 9.99
C ALA A 25 -1.32 -11.40 10.13
N ASP A 26 -0.61 -11.57 9.02
CA ASP A 26 0.85 -11.69 9.01
C ASP A 26 1.52 -10.41 9.53
N ALA A 27 1.03 -9.23 9.14
CA ALA A 27 1.54 -7.95 9.63
C ALA A 27 1.27 -7.75 11.13
N ALA A 28 0.08 -8.14 11.62
CA ALA A 28 -0.23 -8.08 13.04
C ALA A 28 0.69 -9.01 13.86
N ALA A 29 0.87 -10.25 13.40
CA ALA A 29 1.78 -11.20 14.04
C ALA A 29 3.26 -10.74 13.98
N ALA A 30 3.67 -10.09 12.90
CA ALA A 30 5.02 -9.50 12.78
C ALA A 30 5.22 -8.38 13.81
N LYS A 31 4.22 -7.51 13.98
CA LYS A 31 4.27 -6.44 15.00
C LYS A 31 4.38 -7.00 16.42
N GLU A 32 3.66 -8.07 16.73
CA GLU A 32 3.76 -8.76 18.04
C GLU A 32 5.16 -9.35 18.28
N ARG A 33 5.86 -9.77 17.22
CA ARG A 33 7.26 -10.22 17.32
C ARG A 33 8.27 -9.08 17.38
N GLY A 34 7.83 -7.81 17.30
CA GLY A 34 8.70 -6.63 17.28
C GLY A 34 9.36 -6.37 15.92
N GLU A 35 8.80 -6.93 14.85
CA GLU A 35 9.24 -6.66 13.48
C GLU A 35 8.66 -5.33 12.98
N LEU A 36 9.38 -4.66 12.08
CA LEU A 36 8.96 -3.37 11.54
C LEU A 36 7.83 -3.53 10.52
N ILE A 37 6.87 -2.62 10.59
CA ILE A 37 5.74 -2.50 9.67
C ILE A 37 5.91 -1.23 8.83
N CYS A 38 5.80 -1.36 7.53
CA CYS A 38 5.74 -0.24 6.60
C CYS A 38 4.30 0.02 6.17
N TRP A 39 3.84 1.25 6.24
CA TRP A 39 2.67 1.66 5.45
C TRP A 39 3.15 2.27 4.14
N SER A 40 2.62 1.77 3.04
CA SER A 40 3.05 2.16 1.71
C SER A 40 1.88 2.65 0.86
N SER A 41 2.14 3.65 0.03
CA SER A 41 1.20 3.96 -1.04
C SER A 41 1.17 2.82 -2.07
N SER A 42 0.03 2.61 -2.70
CA SER A 42 -0.17 1.50 -3.65
C SER A 42 0.74 1.58 -4.89
N ILE A 43 1.32 2.75 -5.16
CA ILE A 43 2.22 2.99 -6.31
C ILE A 43 3.69 3.11 -5.92
N ALA A 44 4.05 2.98 -4.66
CA ALA A 44 5.45 2.97 -4.23
C ALA A 44 6.09 1.59 -4.55
N PRO A 45 7.43 1.51 -4.68
CA PRO A 45 8.13 0.27 -5.00
C PRO A 45 8.18 -0.68 -3.79
N ASN A 46 7.10 -1.41 -3.57
CA ASN A 46 6.93 -2.31 -2.43
C ASN A 46 7.90 -3.51 -2.47
N GLU A 47 8.46 -3.80 -3.62
CA GLU A 47 9.51 -4.79 -3.82
C GLU A 47 10.75 -4.51 -2.95
N PHE A 48 10.97 -3.24 -2.58
CA PHE A 48 12.04 -2.88 -1.63
C PHE A 48 11.77 -3.44 -0.23
N CYS A 49 10.52 -3.37 0.22
CA CYS A 49 10.13 -3.96 1.50
C CYS A 49 10.26 -5.49 1.47
N GLU A 50 9.84 -6.12 0.38
CA GLU A 50 9.97 -7.57 0.19
C GLU A 50 11.44 -8.02 0.24
N ALA A 51 12.34 -7.30 -0.43
CA ALA A 51 13.78 -7.57 -0.41
C ALA A 51 14.38 -7.52 1.01
N MET A 52 13.82 -6.70 1.89
CA MET A 52 14.28 -6.54 3.27
C MET A 52 13.48 -7.35 4.29
N GLY A 53 12.46 -8.10 3.86
CA GLY A 53 11.57 -8.89 4.71
C GLY A 53 10.76 -8.02 5.66
N ILE A 54 10.20 -6.92 5.14
CA ILE A 54 9.37 -5.96 5.87
C ILE A 54 7.91 -6.15 5.44
N HIS A 55 7.02 -6.27 6.41
CA HIS A 55 5.59 -6.36 6.13
C HIS A 55 5.03 -5.00 5.71
N VAL A 56 4.28 -5.01 4.60
CA VAL A 56 3.66 -3.81 4.03
C VAL A 56 2.16 -3.83 4.24
N ILE A 57 1.62 -2.69 4.62
CA ILE A 57 0.19 -2.42 4.66
C ILE A 57 -0.11 -1.23 3.75
N TYR A 58 -1.24 -1.32 3.05
CA TYR A 58 -1.73 -0.26 2.16
C TYR A 58 -2.92 0.44 2.81
N PRO A 59 -2.76 1.64 3.38
CA PRO A 59 -3.84 2.39 4.01
C PRO A 59 -5.04 2.65 3.07
N GLU A 60 -4.77 2.86 1.76
CA GLU A 60 -5.84 3.03 0.77
C GLU A 60 -6.72 1.78 0.66
N ASN A 61 -6.10 0.60 0.62
CA ASN A 61 -6.82 -0.67 0.57
C ASN A 61 -7.61 -0.92 1.86
N HIS A 62 -7.01 -0.63 3.02
CA HIS A 62 -7.69 -0.77 4.30
C HIS A 62 -8.91 0.16 4.41
N ALA A 63 -8.77 1.43 4.02
CA ALA A 63 -9.88 2.38 4.01
C ALA A 63 -11.00 1.93 3.06
N ALA A 64 -10.67 1.38 1.88
CA ALA A 64 -11.63 0.80 0.97
C ALA A 64 -12.36 -0.42 1.58
N ALA A 65 -11.64 -1.29 2.28
CA ALA A 65 -12.22 -2.45 2.97
C ALA A 65 -13.19 -2.03 4.09
N VAL A 66 -12.84 -1.00 4.87
CA VAL A 66 -13.71 -0.41 5.90
C VAL A 66 -14.98 0.13 5.27
N ALA A 67 -14.86 0.89 4.15
CA ALA A 67 -16.00 1.45 3.44
C ALA A 67 -16.89 0.36 2.85
N ALA A 68 -16.32 -0.67 2.22
CA ALA A 68 -17.06 -1.78 1.64
C ALA A 68 -17.85 -2.60 2.69
N LYS A 69 -17.36 -2.65 3.94
CA LYS A 69 -18.04 -3.29 5.08
C LYS A 69 -19.02 -2.35 5.81
N GLY A 70 -19.23 -1.12 5.34
CA GLY A 70 -20.21 -0.17 5.87
C GLY A 70 -19.73 0.62 7.10
N GLY A 71 -18.45 0.54 7.48
CA GLY A 71 -17.91 1.20 8.69
C GLY A 71 -17.29 2.59 8.44
N ALA A 72 -17.48 3.16 7.27
CA ALA A 72 -16.84 4.43 6.93
C ALA A 72 -17.37 5.61 7.76
N LEU A 73 -18.68 5.70 7.99
CA LEU A 73 -19.33 6.87 8.58
C LEU A 73 -18.78 7.20 9.97
N ASP A 74 -18.64 6.21 10.84
CA ASP A 74 -18.15 6.41 12.20
C ASP A 74 -16.73 7.03 12.20
N LEU A 75 -15.84 6.53 11.34
CA LEU A 75 -14.48 7.05 11.22
C LEU A 75 -14.43 8.43 10.53
N LEU A 76 -15.30 8.67 9.55
CA LEU A 76 -15.43 9.99 8.92
C LEU A 76 -15.86 11.06 9.93
N GLU A 77 -16.83 10.76 10.81
CA GLU A 77 -17.22 11.66 11.89
C GLU A 77 -16.09 11.95 12.87
N VAL A 78 -15.26 10.95 13.20
CA VAL A 78 -14.08 11.13 14.06
C VAL A 78 -13.09 12.09 13.38
N ALA A 79 -12.81 11.90 12.09
CA ALA A 79 -11.93 12.78 11.33
C ALA A 79 -12.44 14.23 11.29
N GLU A 80 -13.72 14.43 11.07
CA GLU A 80 -14.37 15.76 11.03
C GLU A 80 -14.32 16.44 12.41
N LYS A 81 -14.57 15.72 13.49
CA LYS A 81 -14.41 16.23 14.87
C LYS A 81 -12.96 16.65 15.18
N LYS A 82 -11.98 16.06 14.52
CA LYS A 82 -10.56 16.47 14.60
C LYS A 82 -10.23 17.69 13.74
N GLY A 83 -11.15 18.18 12.93
CA GLY A 83 -10.98 19.35 12.07
C GLY A 83 -10.57 19.06 10.64
N TYR A 84 -10.57 17.81 10.21
CA TYR A 84 -10.36 17.47 8.79
C TYR A 84 -11.61 17.87 7.97
N SER A 85 -11.37 18.54 6.83
CA SER A 85 -12.46 18.98 5.95
C SER A 85 -13.26 17.81 5.42
N ILE A 86 -14.59 18.01 5.29
CA ILE A 86 -15.48 17.04 4.63
C ILE A 86 -15.15 16.86 3.14
N ASP A 87 -14.49 17.84 2.52
CA ASP A 87 -14.06 17.79 1.11
C ASP A 87 -12.77 17.00 0.92
N LEU A 88 -12.07 16.63 2.02
CA LEU A 88 -10.90 15.77 1.93
C LEU A 88 -11.29 14.35 1.52
N CYS A 89 -10.43 13.68 0.76
CA CYS A 89 -10.61 12.29 0.35
C CYS A 89 -11.06 11.41 1.54
N SER A 90 -12.15 10.67 1.36
CA SER A 90 -12.70 9.81 2.42
C SER A 90 -11.74 8.71 2.84
N TYR A 91 -10.89 8.18 1.95
CA TYR A 91 -9.87 7.21 2.33
C TYR A 91 -8.86 7.80 3.31
N ALA A 92 -8.39 9.03 3.05
CA ALA A 92 -7.50 9.73 3.95
C ALA A 92 -8.16 9.97 5.32
N ARG A 93 -9.42 10.45 5.34
CA ARG A 93 -10.17 10.68 6.59
C ARG A 93 -10.37 9.40 7.39
N ILE A 94 -10.78 8.31 6.75
CA ILE A 94 -10.97 7.01 7.40
C ILE A 94 -9.67 6.54 8.06
N ASN A 95 -8.55 6.59 7.34
CA ASN A 95 -7.27 6.13 7.87
C ASN A 95 -6.70 7.05 8.97
N LEU A 96 -6.80 8.38 8.80
CA LEU A 96 -6.37 9.34 9.82
C LEU A 96 -7.19 9.20 11.11
N ALA A 97 -8.49 8.92 11.02
CA ALA A 97 -9.31 8.61 12.19
C ALA A 97 -8.95 7.24 12.79
N TYR A 98 -8.67 6.24 11.94
CA TYR A 98 -8.29 4.91 12.40
C TYR A 98 -7.02 4.93 13.27
N MET A 99 -6.05 5.80 12.98
CA MET A 99 -4.84 5.90 13.81
C MET A 99 -5.13 6.18 15.29
N ASP A 100 -6.22 6.90 15.60
CA ASP A 100 -6.61 7.17 16.99
C ASP A 100 -7.48 6.06 17.56
N VAL A 101 -8.45 5.62 16.77
CA VAL A 101 -9.47 4.66 17.23
C VAL A 101 -8.92 3.23 17.29
N GLN A 102 -8.06 2.86 16.35
CA GLN A 102 -7.45 1.53 16.17
C GLN A 102 -8.48 0.38 16.24
N ASN A 103 -9.70 0.66 15.82
CA ASN A 103 -10.79 -0.30 15.73
C ASN A 103 -11.72 0.04 14.58
N CYS A 104 -12.13 -0.96 13.81
CA CYS A 104 -13.04 -0.79 12.68
C CYS A 104 -13.79 -2.10 12.36
N VAL A 105 -14.73 -2.04 11.43
CA VAL A 105 -15.50 -3.21 10.95
C VAL A 105 -14.70 -4.14 10.04
N ALA A 106 -13.56 -3.68 9.52
CA ALA A 106 -12.59 -4.49 8.79
C ALA A 106 -11.57 -5.11 9.76
N GLU A 107 -10.58 -5.82 9.22
CA GLU A 107 -9.46 -6.27 10.04
C GLU A 107 -8.68 -5.08 10.59
N ASN A 108 -8.33 -5.12 11.88
CA ASN A 108 -7.45 -4.13 12.45
C ASN A 108 -6.03 -4.29 11.93
N ILE A 109 -5.40 -3.18 11.60
CA ILE A 109 -4.03 -3.15 11.08
C ILE A 109 -3.08 -2.51 12.09
N PRO A 110 -1.86 -3.02 12.27
CA PRO A 110 -0.87 -2.40 13.14
C PRO A 110 -0.43 -1.03 12.60
N LEU A 111 -0.16 -0.09 13.51
CA LEU A 111 0.42 1.20 13.15
C LEU A 111 1.84 1.02 12.58
N PRO A 112 2.26 1.87 11.63
CA PRO A 112 3.55 1.74 10.96
C PRO A 112 4.71 2.22 11.83
N ASP A 113 5.90 1.71 11.53
CA ASP A 113 7.16 2.19 12.07
C ASP A 113 7.83 3.20 11.13
N PHE A 114 7.49 3.17 9.85
CA PHE A 114 7.84 4.15 8.83
C PHE A 114 6.88 4.04 7.66
N VAL A 115 6.93 5.01 6.74
CA VAL A 115 6.12 4.97 5.52
C VAL A 115 6.96 5.14 4.26
N ILE A 116 6.49 4.56 3.15
CA ILE A 116 7.01 4.82 1.80
C ILE A 116 5.89 5.39 0.96
N VAL A 117 6.13 6.54 0.34
CA VAL A 117 5.15 7.23 -0.50
C VAL A 117 5.81 7.72 -1.79
N CYS A 118 5.06 7.64 -2.88
CA CYS A 118 5.42 8.26 -4.16
C CYS A 118 4.46 9.40 -4.46
N ASN A 119 4.96 10.53 -4.95
CA ASN A 119 4.14 11.70 -5.28
C ASN A 119 3.44 11.60 -6.64
N ASN A 120 3.67 10.52 -7.39
CA ASN A 120 3.15 10.35 -8.75
C ASN A 120 1.68 9.89 -8.79
N ILE A 121 0.83 10.47 -7.96
CA ILE A 121 -0.61 10.23 -7.94
C ILE A 121 -1.36 11.53 -7.62
N CYS A 122 -1.98 11.67 -6.48
CA CYS A 122 -2.70 12.86 -6.09
C CYS A 122 -2.00 13.61 -4.94
N ASN A 123 -2.18 14.93 -4.90
CA ASN A 123 -1.59 15.75 -3.83
C ASN A 123 -2.12 15.39 -2.43
N THR A 124 -3.36 14.87 -2.35
CA THR A 124 -3.93 14.43 -1.07
C THR A 124 -3.13 13.29 -0.47
N LEU A 125 -2.65 12.34 -1.28
CA LEU A 125 -1.89 11.20 -0.81
C LEU A 125 -0.64 11.66 -0.04
N LEU A 126 0.15 12.55 -0.62
CA LEU A 126 1.37 13.06 0.00
C LEU A 126 1.06 13.71 1.36
N LYS A 127 0.05 14.60 1.40
CA LYS A 127 -0.35 15.29 2.63
C LYS A 127 -0.95 14.35 3.67
N TRP A 128 -1.64 13.32 3.23
CA TRP A 128 -2.13 12.27 4.13
C TRP A 128 -0.97 11.54 4.83
N TYR A 129 0.03 11.07 4.07
CA TYR A 129 1.19 10.37 4.63
C TYR A 129 2.09 11.29 5.48
N GLU A 130 2.24 12.57 5.12
CA GLU A 130 2.89 13.56 5.98
C GLU A 130 2.18 13.70 7.34
N ASN A 131 0.83 13.69 7.35
CA ASN A 131 0.07 13.72 8.59
C ASN A 131 0.27 12.47 9.44
N ILE A 132 0.32 11.28 8.82
CA ILE A 132 0.65 10.03 9.52
C ILE A 132 1.99 10.17 10.23
N CYS A 133 3.03 10.56 9.49
CA CYS A 133 4.39 10.68 10.01
C CYS A 133 4.51 11.71 11.11
N THR A 134 3.86 12.86 10.94
CA THR A 134 3.85 13.93 11.96
C THR A 134 3.14 13.48 13.22
N THR A 135 2.00 12.81 13.09
CA THR A 135 1.20 12.35 14.24
C THR A 135 1.89 11.23 15.01
N LEU A 136 2.50 10.29 14.31
CA LEU A 136 3.16 9.13 14.92
C LEU A 136 4.64 9.34 15.23
N HIS A 137 5.22 10.47 14.80
CA HIS A 137 6.66 10.80 14.92
C HIS A 137 7.56 9.72 14.29
N ILE A 138 7.19 9.25 13.09
CA ILE A 138 7.90 8.21 12.35
C ILE A 138 8.51 8.75 11.05
N PRO A 139 9.55 8.09 10.49
CA PRO A 139 10.16 8.51 9.24
C PRO A 139 9.24 8.33 8.04
N MET A 140 9.38 9.23 7.06
CA MET A 140 8.76 9.14 5.75
C MET A 140 9.84 9.04 4.67
N ILE A 141 9.76 8.00 3.86
CA ILE A 141 10.56 7.85 2.64
C ILE A 141 9.70 8.32 1.48
N LEU A 142 10.07 9.45 0.91
CA LEU A 142 9.41 10.00 -0.27
C LEU A 142 10.22 9.64 -1.53
N ILE A 143 9.53 9.08 -2.51
CA ILE A 143 10.04 8.91 -3.86
C ILE A 143 9.40 10.00 -4.71
N ASP A 144 10.22 10.99 -5.07
CA ASP A 144 9.78 12.12 -5.87
C ASP A 144 9.95 11.78 -7.36
N VAL A 145 8.82 11.81 -8.08
CA VAL A 145 8.78 11.58 -9.52
C VAL A 145 8.39 12.88 -10.18
N PRO A 146 9.24 13.43 -11.06
CA PRO A 146 8.95 14.68 -11.75
C PRO A 146 7.77 14.50 -12.71
N PHE A 147 6.94 15.54 -12.83
CA PHE A 147 5.86 15.52 -13.79
C PHE A 147 6.43 15.59 -15.21
N ASN A 148 5.99 14.68 -16.07
CA ASN A 148 6.39 14.65 -17.48
C ASN A 148 5.34 15.36 -18.35
N TYR A 149 5.78 16.34 -19.15
CA TYR A 149 4.94 17.10 -20.09
C TYR A 149 5.13 16.64 -21.54
N GLU A 150 6.13 15.80 -21.78
CA GLU A 150 6.51 15.33 -23.11
C GLU A 150 6.00 13.91 -23.35
N ASP A 151 5.95 13.50 -24.61
CA ASP A 151 5.58 12.14 -24.99
C ASP A 151 6.63 11.10 -24.53
N GLU A 152 7.90 11.54 -24.43
CA GLU A 152 9.01 10.72 -23.98
C GLU A 152 9.58 11.23 -22.65
N ILE A 153 10.06 10.31 -21.82
CA ILE A 153 10.72 10.64 -20.56
C ILE A 153 12.18 10.96 -20.88
N SER A 154 12.67 12.12 -20.44
CA SER A 154 14.08 12.50 -20.63
C SER A 154 15.03 11.62 -19.80
N GLU A 155 16.23 11.38 -20.31
CA GLU A 155 17.31 10.67 -19.57
C GLU A 155 17.56 11.32 -18.19
N ARG A 156 17.56 12.64 -18.11
CA ARG A 156 17.70 13.37 -16.85
C ARG A 156 16.61 13.02 -15.83
N SER A 157 15.36 12.84 -16.27
CA SER A 157 14.26 12.43 -15.40
C SER A 157 14.41 10.99 -14.94
N LEU A 158 14.89 10.11 -15.81
CA LEU A 158 15.19 8.71 -15.47
C LEU A 158 16.30 8.62 -14.43
N ASP A 159 17.41 9.35 -14.63
CA ASP A 159 18.52 9.42 -13.68
C ASP A 159 18.05 9.95 -12.32
N TYR A 160 17.26 11.02 -12.33
CA TYR A 160 16.69 11.58 -11.10
C TYR A 160 15.84 10.55 -10.33
N ILE A 161 14.96 9.81 -11.02
CA ILE A 161 14.11 8.77 -10.41
C ILE A 161 14.99 7.62 -9.89
N ALA A 162 16.02 7.21 -10.63
CA ALA A 162 16.96 6.18 -10.19
C ALA A 162 17.68 6.61 -8.90
N ASP A 163 18.12 7.86 -8.81
CA ASP A 163 18.73 8.42 -7.59
C ASP A 163 17.74 8.43 -6.41
N GLN A 164 16.45 8.71 -6.64
CA GLN A 164 15.42 8.60 -5.61
C GLN A 164 15.30 7.17 -5.07
N PHE A 165 15.36 6.16 -5.93
CA PHE A 165 15.33 4.75 -5.52
C PHE A 165 16.55 4.37 -4.69
N VAL A 166 17.75 4.75 -5.13
CA VAL A 166 19.00 4.51 -4.38
C VAL A 166 18.94 5.19 -3.00
N ASN A 167 18.42 6.42 -2.94
CA ASN A 167 18.25 7.14 -1.69
C ASN A 167 17.21 6.50 -0.78
N ALA A 168 16.10 6.00 -1.32
CA ALA A 168 15.08 5.27 -0.58
C ALA A 168 15.66 3.99 0.05
N ILE A 169 16.43 3.20 -0.71
CA ILE A 169 17.12 2.01 -0.20
C ILE A 169 18.05 2.38 0.96
N ARG A 170 18.83 3.45 0.83
CA ARG A 170 19.73 3.91 1.91
C ARG A 170 18.96 4.27 3.17
N GLN A 171 17.87 5.03 3.05
CA GLN A 171 17.02 5.38 4.18
C GLN A 171 16.40 4.13 4.83
N MET A 172 15.98 3.14 4.03
CA MET A 172 15.49 1.86 4.56
C MET A 172 16.58 1.10 5.32
N GLU A 173 17.81 1.07 4.82
CA GLU A 173 18.94 0.48 5.55
C GLU A 173 19.18 1.18 6.90
N GLU A 174 19.10 2.51 6.94
CA GLU A 174 19.27 3.30 8.17
C GLU A 174 18.13 3.02 9.18
N ILE A 175 16.89 2.98 8.73
CA ILE A 175 15.71 2.72 9.58
C ILE A 175 15.73 1.30 10.14
N THR A 176 16.09 0.32 9.32
CA THR A 176 16.00 -1.10 9.68
C THR A 176 17.27 -1.66 10.33
N GLY A 177 18.38 -0.99 10.14
CA GLY A 177 19.72 -1.50 10.52
C GLY A 177 20.18 -2.71 9.69
N LYS A 178 19.47 -3.06 8.62
CA LYS A 178 19.77 -4.20 7.73
C LYS A 178 20.32 -3.71 6.40
N LYS A 179 21.14 -4.54 5.75
CA LYS A 179 21.55 -4.29 4.37
C LYS A 179 20.49 -4.75 3.38
N PHE A 180 20.35 -3.99 2.29
CA PHE A 180 19.44 -4.33 1.20
C PHE A 180 19.92 -5.60 0.49
N ASP A 181 19.00 -6.56 0.28
CA ASP A 181 19.27 -7.85 -0.33
C ASP A 181 18.90 -7.81 -1.82
N TYR A 182 19.87 -7.55 -2.67
CA TYR A 182 19.66 -7.45 -4.11
C TYR A 182 19.23 -8.77 -4.75
N ASP A 183 19.65 -9.93 -4.23
CA ASP A 183 19.21 -11.23 -4.75
C ASP A 183 17.73 -11.49 -4.46
N LYS A 184 17.24 -11.07 -3.30
CA LYS A 184 15.81 -11.10 -2.99
C LYS A 184 15.05 -10.07 -3.79
N PHE A 185 15.61 -8.89 -4.01
CA PHE A 185 14.99 -7.86 -4.84
C PHE A 185 14.79 -8.36 -6.27
N ASP A 186 15.80 -8.99 -6.88
CA ASP A 186 15.67 -9.54 -8.24
C ASP A 186 14.55 -10.58 -8.33
N LYS A 187 14.42 -11.45 -7.33
CA LYS A 187 13.31 -12.42 -7.25
C LYS A 187 11.95 -11.73 -7.08
N ALA A 188 11.86 -10.71 -6.25
CA ALA A 188 10.62 -9.92 -6.08
C ALA A 188 10.24 -9.25 -7.40
N MET A 189 11.21 -8.69 -8.14
CA MET A 189 10.98 -8.09 -9.45
C MET A 189 10.53 -9.10 -10.52
N GLU A 190 10.99 -10.35 -10.46
CA GLU A 190 10.49 -11.42 -11.35
C GLU A 190 9.02 -11.72 -11.07
N ILE A 191 8.64 -11.87 -9.80
CA ILE A 191 7.25 -12.11 -9.38
C ILE A 191 6.37 -10.91 -9.74
N SER A 192 6.85 -9.69 -9.51
CA SER A 192 6.14 -8.46 -9.87
C SER A 192 5.86 -8.38 -11.38
N ARG A 193 6.84 -8.69 -12.22
CA ARG A 193 6.67 -8.75 -13.68
C ARG A 193 5.64 -9.79 -14.10
N GLU A 194 5.63 -10.97 -13.51
CA GLU A 194 4.63 -12.00 -13.77
C GLU A 194 3.24 -11.52 -13.32
N SER A 195 3.13 -10.89 -12.17
CA SER A 195 1.87 -10.32 -11.66
C SER A 195 1.31 -9.25 -12.61
N VAL A 196 2.16 -8.34 -13.11
CA VAL A 196 1.77 -7.34 -14.11
C VAL A 196 1.31 -7.98 -15.41
N TYR A 197 1.97 -9.02 -15.88
CA TYR A 197 1.54 -9.76 -17.08
C TYR A 197 0.14 -10.34 -16.91
N TRP A 198 -0.14 -11.01 -15.80
CA TRP A 198 -1.46 -11.57 -15.54
C TRP A 198 -2.52 -10.51 -15.32
N TRP A 199 -2.17 -9.42 -14.61
CA TRP A 199 -3.06 -8.29 -14.42
C TRP A 199 -3.46 -7.63 -15.75
N THR A 200 -2.50 -7.32 -16.59
CA THR A 200 -2.75 -6.71 -17.90
C THR A 200 -3.52 -7.64 -18.83
N THR A 201 -3.25 -8.95 -18.76
CA THR A 201 -4.00 -9.97 -19.50
C THR A 201 -5.46 -10.02 -19.04
N ALA A 202 -5.72 -9.98 -17.75
CA ALA A 202 -7.08 -9.96 -17.19
C ALA A 202 -7.80 -8.67 -17.60
N MET A 203 -7.16 -7.50 -17.44
CA MET A 203 -7.75 -6.22 -17.83
C MET A 203 -8.03 -6.12 -19.32
N GLY A 204 -7.18 -6.72 -20.15
CA GLY A 204 -7.42 -6.82 -21.60
C GLY A 204 -8.72 -7.55 -21.96
N LYS A 205 -9.24 -8.45 -21.10
CA LYS A 205 -10.53 -9.10 -21.32
C LYS A 205 -11.72 -8.14 -21.18
N ALA A 206 -11.56 -7.00 -20.51
CA ALA A 206 -12.63 -6.02 -20.36
C ALA A 206 -13.09 -5.41 -21.70
N SER A 207 -12.25 -5.47 -22.75
CA SER A 207 -12.58 -5.01 -24.11
C SER A 207 -13.54 -5.93 -24.88
N ALA A 208 -13.79 -7.15 -24.39
CA ALA A 208 -14.74 -8.06 -25.02
C ALA A 208 -16.18 -7.55 -24.93
N LEU A 209 -17.04 -7.89 -25.92
CA LEU A 209 -18.46 -7.54 -25.94
C LEU A 209 -19.30 -8.83 -25.99
N PRO A 210 -20.08 -9.14 -24.94
CA PRO A 210 -20.20 -8.43 -23.67
C PRO A 210 -18.93 -8.56 -22.82
N SER A 211 -18.61 -7.52 -22.02
CA SER A 211 -17.45 -7.56 -21.13
C SER A 211 -17.65 -8.59 -20.01
N PRO A 212 -16.67 -9.47 -19.75
CA PRO A 212 -16.71 -10.38 -18.60
C PRO A 212 -16.35 -9.69 -17.27
N LEU A 213 -15.82 -8.46 -17.33
CA LEU A 213 -15.47 -7.65 -16.17
C LEU A 213 -16.46 -6.49 -16.08
N ASN A 214 -17.16 -6.43 -14.97
CA ASN A 214 -17.99 -5.30 -14.54
C ASN A 214 -17.41 -4.76 -13.22
N GLY A 215 -17.37 -3.45 -13.08
CA GLY A 215 -16.85 -2.78 -11.90
C GLY A 215 -17.61 -3.11 -10.61
#